data_271af6b6e9044c4e1a0ed399a492a663
#
_entry.id   271af6b6e9044c4e1a0ed399a492a663
#
_cell.length_a   1.000
_cell.length_b   1.000
_cell.length_c   1.000
_cell.angle_alpha   90.00
_cell.angle_beta   90.00
_cell.angle_gamma   90.00
#
_symmetry.space_group_name_H-M   'P 1'
#
loop_
_entity.id
_entity.type
_entity.pdbx_description
1 polymer ?
#
loop_
_entity_poly.entity_id
_entity_poly.type
_entity_poly.pdbx_seq_one_letter_code
_entity_poly.pdbx_strand_id
1 'polypeptide(L)'
;GEIDADVIVICTHKRPENTLARAAGIAIGTTGGIAVDEHMATSLPDVWAAGDCVELPHGVTRVPVQGLSGSHAYAQGKVAGVSAAGGSRIYDAVSVPWGMVAGKWMIGGVSFGETTATALGLPFVVGLADGISRARYYPDVKKVRVKLLAEPGTLRLIGAQLVGGEGIKERADFLAMCVKKGITLEDLAFMENVYSPAIGALNEPIALAAQKGLAAA
;
A
#
# COMPACT_ATOMS: atom_id res chain seq x y z
N GLY A 1 -29.09 10.65 14.65
CA GLY A 1 -30.32 10.71 13.86
C GLY A 1 -30.65 9.30 13.35
N GLU A 2 -31.91 9.08 12.99
CA GLU A 2 -32.38 7.85 12.39
C GLU A 2 -32.40 8.01 10.87
N ILE A 3 -32.15 6.93 10.14
CA ILE A 3 -32.22 6.87 8.68
C ILE A 3 -33.08 5.65 8.33
N ASP A 4 -34.18 5.89 7.62
CA ASP A 4 -35.01 4.80 7.10
C ASP A 4 -34.26 4.12 5.95
N ALA A 5 -34.18 2.78 5.98
CA ALA A 5 -33.51 2.00 4.96
C ALA A 5 -34.14 0.61 4.81
N ASP A 6 -34.38 0.18 3.58
CA ASP A 6 -34.88 -1.18 3.28
C ASP A 6 -33.79 -2.25 3.47
N VAL A 7 -32.51 -1.87 3.31
CA VAL A 7 -31.36 -2.75 3.44
C VAL A 7 -30.20 -2.00 4.10
N ILE A 8 -29.55 -2.65 5.06
CA ILE A 8 -28.33 -2.15 5.70
C ILE A 8 -27.15 -3.03 5.28
N VAL A 9 -26.12 -2.42 4.68
CA VAL A 9 -24.85 -3.09 4.33
C VAL A 9 -23.79 -2.70 5.35
N ILE A 10 -23.30 -3.68 6.10
CA ILE A 10 -22.28 -3.46 7.12
C ILE A 10 -20.91 -3.61 6.49
N CYS A 11 -20.16 -2.50 6.37
CA CYS A 11 -18.79 -2.43 5.85
C CYS A 11 -17.82 -1.88 6.91
N THR A 12 -17.99 -2.31 8.15
CA THR A 12 -17.16 -1.86 9.27
C THR A 12 -15.76 -2.48 9.25
N HIS A 13 -14.87 -1.92 10.07
CA HIS A 13 -13.49 -2.38 10.16
C HIS A 13 -13.39 -3.86 10.58
N LYS A 14 -12.53 -4.62 9.90
CA LYS A 14 -12.26 -6.03 10.21
C LYS A 14 -11.41 -6.12 11.49
N ARG A 15 -11.60 -7.20 12.23
CA ARG A 15 -10.78 -7.55 13.40
C ARG A 15 -10.16 -8.92 13.18
N PRO A 16 -8.89 -9.14 13.59
CA PRO A 16 -8.28 -10.45 13.55
C PRO A 16 -9.02 -11.43 14.45
N GLU A 17 -9.31 -12.64 13.96
CA GLU A 17 -9.77 -13.72 14.81
C GLU A 17 -8.54 -14.34 15.49
N ASN A 18 -8.41 -14.13 16.77
CA ASN A 18 -7.24 -14.52 17.56
C ASN A 18 -7.58 -15.38 18.79
N THR A 19 -8.82 -15.86 18.91
CA THR A 19 -9.30 -16.63 20.08
C THR A 19 -8.45 -17.86 20.33
N LEU A 20 -8.14 -18.64 19.30
CA LEU A 20 -7.31 -19.83 19.42
C LEU A 20 -5.86 -19.48 19.83
N ALA A 21 -5.29 -18.43 19.27
CA ALA A 21 -3.95 -17.97 19.60
C ALA A 21 -3.85 -17.52 21.06
N ARG A 22 -4.85 -16.78 21.56
CA ARG A 22 -4.93 -16.39 22.98
C ARG A 22 -5.07 -17.58 23.90
N ALA A 23 -5.91 -18.54 23.55
CA ALA A 23 -6.11 -19.75 24.33
C ALA A 23 -4.82 -20.59 24.41
N ALA A 24 -4.00 -20.56 23.37
CA ALA A 24 -2.68 -21.22 23.34
C ALA A 24 -1.56 -20.41 24.01
N GLY A 25 -1.83 -19.20 24.53
CA GLY A 25 -0.83 -18.35 25.17
C GLY A 25 0.11 -17.63 24.18
N ILE A 26 -0.26 -17.55 22.90
CA ILE A 26 0.51 -16.83 21.88
C ILE A 26 0.33 -15.32 22.08
N ALA A 27 1.43 -14.57 21.96
CA ALA A 27 1.41 -13.11 22.10
C ALA A 27 0.55 -12.45 21.03
N ILE A 28 -0.32 -11.54 21.47
CA ILE A 28 -1.14 -10.71 20.61
C ILE A 28 -0.60 -9.29 20.67
N GLY A 29 -0.41 -8.70 19.51
CA GLY A 29 0.13 -7.37 19.41
C GLY A 29 -0.88 -6.24 19.58
N THR A 30 -0.43 -5.02 19.38
CA THR A 30 -1.19 -3.79 19.69
C THR A 30 -2.38 -3.56 18.78
N THR A 31 -2.37 -4.10 17.56
CA THR A 31 -3.49 -4.03 16.61
C THR A 31 -4.53 -5.12 16.84
N GLY A 32 -4.28 -6.04 17.76
CA GLY A 32 -5.08 -7.24 17.97
C GLY A 32 -4.68 -8.42 17.08
N GLY A 33 -3.71 -8.25 16.19
CA GLY A 33 -3.11 -9.33 15.39
C GLY A 33 -2.15 -10.18 16.23
N ILE A 34 -1.89 -11.41 15.77
CA ILE A 34 -0.86 -12.26 16.34
C ILE A 34 0.51 -11.60 16.11
N ALA A 35 1.30 -11.42 17.15
CA ALA A 35 2.66 -10.92 17.03
C ALA A 35 3.57 -12.01 16.43
N VAL A 36 4.29 -11.65 15.37
CA VAL A 36 5.25 -12.53 14.69
C VAL A 36 6.55 -11.80 14.43
N ASP A 37 7.63 -12.56 14.30
CA ASP A 37 8.90 -12.02 13.83
C ASP A 37 8.98 -11.96 12.28
N GLU A 38 10.12 -11.58 11.75
CA GLU A 38 10.36 -11.53 10.31
C GLU A 38 10.33 -12.91 9.60
N HIS A 39 10.42 -13.99 10.36
CA HIS A 39 10.30 -15.37 9.88
C HIS A 39 8.89 -15.93 10.03
N MET A 40 7.92 -15.08 10.41
CA MET A 40 6.53 -15.45 10.72
C MET A 40 6.40 -16.40 11.93
N ALA A 41 7.44 -16.51 12.77
CA ALA A 41 7.38 -17.30 14.00
C ALA A 41 6.63 -16.51 15.09
N THR A 42 5.81 -17.21 15.86
CA THR A 42 5.08 -16.63 16.99
C THR A 42 5.92 -16.70 18.27
N SER A 43 5.38 -16.22 19.38
CA SER A 43 6.00 -16.34 20.70
C SER A 43 6.05 -17.79 21.25
N LEU A 44 5.33 -18.71 20.62
CA LEU A 44 5.33 -20.12 21.00
C LEU A 44 6.27 -20.92 20.07
N PRO A 45 7.21 -21.70 20.58
CA PRO A 45 8.10 -22.54 19.75
C PRO A 45 7.33 -23.42 18.78
N ASP A 46 7.86 -23.58 17.57
CA ASP A 46 7.31 -24.43 16.50
C ASP A 46 5.90 -24.04 16.03
N VAL A 47 5.52 -22.78 16.26
CA VAL A 47 4.23 -22.21 15.80
C VAL A 47 4.47 -20.97 14.98
N TRP A 48 3.94 -20.96 13.77
CA TRP A 48 3.98 -19.82 12.84
C TRP A 48 2.58 -19.30 12.57
N ALA A 49 2.47 -18.01 12.26
CA ALA A 49 1.21 -17.38 11.86
C ALA A 49 1.43 -16.49 10.65
N ALA A 50 0.44 -16.45 9.74
CA ALA A 50 0.48 -15.65 8.52
C ALA A 50 -0.92 -15.25 8.07
N GLY A 51 -1.03 -14.15 7.32
CA GLY A 51 -2.28 -13.64 6.76
C GLY A 51 -2.91 -12.55 7.60
N ASP A 52 -4.22 -12.37 7.44
CA ASP A 52 -4.97 -11.27 8.05
C ASP A 52 -5.01 -11.34 9.60
N CYS A 53 -4.64 -12.49 10.17
CA CYS A 53 -4.61 -12.67 11.63
C CYS A 53 -3.35 -12.12 12.30
N VAL A 54 -2.31 -11.76 11.57
CA VAL A 54 -1.05 -11.26 12.14
C VAL A 54 -0.94 -9.74 12.08
N GLU A 55 -0.11 -9.16 12.96
CA GLU A 55 0.34 -7.78 12.80
C GLU A 55 1.78 -7.73 12.33
N LEU A 56 2.10 -6.70 11.55
CA LEU A 56 3.39 -6.51 10.91
C LEU A 56 3.84 -5.05 11.01
N PRO A 57 5.15 -4.79 11.02
CA PRO A 57 5.63 -3.42 10.98
C PRO A 57 5.28 -2.76 9.63
N HIS A 58 4.82 -1.51 9.69
CA HIS A 58 4.63 -0.68 8.51
C HIS A 58 5.98 -0.28 7.90
N GLY A 59 6.09 -0.30 6.57
CA GLY A 59 7.35 -0.07 5.85
C GLY A 59 7.99 1.30 6.08
N VAL A 60 7.19 2.31 6.36
CA VAL A 60 7.66 3.69 6.59
C VAL A 60 7.86 3.96 8.08
N THR A 61 6.83 3.77 8.90
CA THR A 61 6.83 4.18 10.31
C THR A 61 7.33 3.11 11.27
N ARG A 62 7.41 1.87 10.82
CA ARG A 62 7.68 0.67 11.65
C ARG A 62 6.63 0.40 12.74
N VAL A 63 5.60 1.22 12.83
CA VAL A 63 4.46 1.00 13.74
C VAL A 63 3.71 -0.24 13.28
N PRO A 64 3.27 -1.11 14.20
CA PRO A 64 2.48 -2.29 13.86
C PRO A 64 1.18 -1.94 13.13
N VAL A 65 0.89 -2.67 12.05
CA VAL A 65 -0.34 -2.55 11.28
C VAL A 65 -0.89 -3.93 10.94
N GLN A 66 -2.17 -3.99 10.66
CA GLN A 66 -2.79 -5.18 10.08
C GLN A 66 -2.56 -5.19 8.56
N GLY A 67 -2.02 -6.28 8.04
CA GLY A 67 -1.82 -6.45 6.60
C GLY A 67 -3.02 -7.12 5.94
N LEU A 68 -4.17 -6.46 5.91
CA LEU A 68 -5.44 -7.02 5.42
C LEU A 68 -5.47 -7.13 3.89
N SER A 69 -4.65 -8.02 3.33
CA SER A 69 -4.57 -8.25 1.88
C SER A 69 -4.21 -9.70 1.57
N GLY A 70 -4.92 -10.30 0.64
CA GLY A 70 -4.62 -11.65 0.15
C GLY A 70 -3.20 -11.79 -0.44
N SER A 71 -2.65 -10.74 -1.06
CA SER A 71 -1.28 -10.75 -1.55
C SER A 71 -0.24 -10.79 -0.43
N HIS A 72 -0.50 -10.10 0.69
CA HIS A 72 0.32 -10.20 1.89
C HIS A 72 0.23 -11.61 2.50
N ALA A 73 -0.99 -12.12 2.70
CA ALA A 73 -1.22 -13.46 3.23
C ALA A 73 -0.48 -14.54 2.43
N TYR A 74 -0.52 -14.44 1.10
CA TYR A 74 0.16 -15.38 0.22
C TYR A 74 1.69 -15.33 0.38
N ALA A 75 2.27 -14.13 0.42
CA ALA A 75 3.71 -13.96 0.59
C ALA A 75 4.19 -14.40 1.99
N GLN A 76 3.42 -14.05 3.03
CA GLN A 76 3.69 -14.46 4.42
C GLN A 76 3.60 -15.98 4.60
N GLY A 77 2.58 -16.62 4.01
CA GLY A 77 2.42 -18.07 4.05
C GLY A 77 3.62 -18.82 3.45
N LYS A 78 4.23 -18.27 2.38
CA LYS A 78 5.48 -18.82 1.83
C LYS A 78 6.65 -18.71 2.81
N VAL A 79 6.77 -17.57 3.51
CA VAL A 79 7.83 -17.39 4.51
C VAL A 79 7.60 -18.31 5.69
N ALA A 80 6.39 -18.37 6.23
CA ALA A 80 6.04 -19.27 7.31
C ALA A 80 6.31 -20.75 6.96
N GLY A 81 5.93 -21.17 5.74
CA GLY A 81 6.19 -22.54 5.28
C GLY A 81 7.68 -22.87 5.13
N VAL A 82 8.49 -21.93 4.63
CA VAL A 82 9.95 -22.11 4.57
C VAL A 82 10.56 -22.21 5.96
N SER A 83 10.13 -21.34 6.88
CA SER A 83 10.61 -21.32 8.27
C SER A 83 10.22 -22.60 9.00
N ALA A 84 8.98 -23.05 8.88
CA ALA A 84 8.51 -24.30 9.45
C ALA A 84 9.25 -25.56 8.94
N ALA A 85 9.77 -25.48 7.71
CA ALA A 85 10.61 -26.53 7.12
C ALA A 85 12.10 -26.41 7.47
N GLY A 86 12.47 -25.52 8.42
CA GLY A 86 13.86 -25.31 8.85
C GLY A 86 14.69 -24.42 7.93
N GLY A 87 14.09 -23.78 6.94
CA GLY A 87 14.74 -22.79 6.08
C GLY A 87 14.75 -21.39 6.69
N SER A 88 15.49 -20.47 6.07
CA SER A 88 15.57 -19.08 6.50
C SER A 88 15.13 -18.14 5.39
N ARG A 89 13.91 -17.65 5.48
CA ARG A 89 13.39 -16.58 4.63
C ARG A 89 12.72 -15.53 5.50
N ILE A 90 12.84 -14.27 5.11
CA ILE A 90 12.24 -13.16 5.85
C ILE A 90 11.09 -12.53 5.06
N TYR A 91 10.09 -12.05 5.78
CA TYR A 91 9.06 -11.15 5.33
C TYR A 91 9.26 -9.81 6.02
N ASP A 92 9.70 -8.83 5.25
CA ASP A 92 9.92 -7.48 5.77
C ASP A 92 8.59 -6.73 5.96
N ALA A 93 8.69 -5.50 6.42
CA ALA A 93 7.58 -4.59 6.62
C ALA A 93 6.66 -4.43 5.39
N VAL A 94 5.41 -4.10 5.64
CA VAL A 94 4.38 -3.95 4.60
C VAL A 94 4.28 -2.54 4.06
N SER A 95 4.11 -2.41 2.74
CA SER A 95 3.84 -1.13 2.06
C SER A 95 2.35 -0.83 1.91
N VAL A 96 1.49 -1.77 2.23
CA VAL A 96 0.01 -1.67 2.18
C VAL A 96 -0.52 -1.12 0.84
N PRO A 97 -0.24 -1.76 -0.31
CA PRO A 97 -0.91 -1.40 -1.56
C PRO A 97 -2.38 -1.81 -1.51
N TRP A 98 -3.22 -0.98 -2.10
CA TRP A 98 -4.66 -1.22 -2.16
C TRP A 98 -5.26 -0.70 -3.47
N GLY A 99 -6.40 -1.25 -3.86
CA GLY A 99 -7.15 -0.79 -5.02
C GLY A 99 -8.59 -1.28 -5.00
N MET A 100 -9.45 -0.52 -5.65
CA MET A 100 -10.87 -0.83 -5.80
C MET A 100 -11.45 -0.26 -7.08
N VAL A 101 -12.59 -0.77 -7.49
CA VAL A 101 -13.42 -0.21 -8.54
C VAL A 101 -14.59 0.53 -7.90
N ALA A 102 -14.79 1.80 -8.29
CA ALA A 102 -15.89 2.64 -7.86
C ALA A 102 -16.65 3.18 -9.09
N GLY A 103 -17.66 2.46 -9.53
CA GLY A 103 -18.39 2.73 -10.77
C GLY A 103 -17.47 2.67 -11.99
N LYS A 104 -17.28 3.81 -12.68
CA LYS A 104 -16.38 3.91 -13.85
C LYS A 104 -14.92 4.23 -13.48
N TRP A 105 -14.62 4.41 -12.23
CA TRP A 105 -13.30 4.77 -11.73
C TRP A 105 -12.58 3.58 -11.12
N MET A 106 -11.29 3.50 -11.34
CA MET A 106 -10.38 2.73 -10.53
C MET A 106 -9.69 3.67 -9.55
N ILE A 107 -9.62 3.26 -8.28
CA ILE A 107 -8.95 4.01 -7.22
C ILE A 107 -7.92 3.09 -6.62
N GLY A 108 -6.75 3.60 -6.34
CA GLY A 108 -5.68 2.82 -5.73
C GLY A 108 -4.72 3.69 -4.94
N GLY A 109 -3.83 3.04 -4.25
CA GLY A 109 -2.81 3.73 -3.49
C GLY A 109 -1.87 2.79 -2.77
N VAL A 110 -0.97 3.38 -2.04
CA VAL A 110 -0.01 2.66 -1.20
C VAL A 110 0.28 3.49 0.04
N SER A 111 0.42 2.81 1.18
CA SER A 111 0.81 3.43 2.43
C SER A 111 -0.13 4.57 2.84
N PHE A 112 0.36 5.77 3.06
CA PHE A 112 -0.40 6.87 3.63
C PHE A 112 -1.05 7.79 2.59
N GLY A 113 -2.28 8.26 2.90
CA GLY A 113 -2.82 9.49 2.34
C GLY A 113 -2.60 10.66 3.31
N GLU A 114 -2.87 11.89 2.89
CA GLU A 114 -2.69 13.10 3.72
C GLU A 114 -3.38 13.01 5.08
N THR A 115 -4.63 12.56 5.09
CA THR A 115 -5.42 12.44 6.33
C THR A 115 -4.73 11.52 7.35
N THR A 116 -4.25 10.37 6.90
CA THR A 116 -3.57 9.40 7.79
C THR A 116 -2.20 9.93 8.22
N ALA A 117 -1.42 10.50 7.30
CA ALA A 117 -0.12 11.08 7.62
C ALA A 117 -0.25 12.22 8.65
N THR A 118 -1.24 13.10 8.46
CA THR A 118 -1.54 14.20 9.42
C THR A 118 -1.95 13.65 10.79
N ALA A 119 -2.83 12.65 10.83
CA ALA A 119 -3.27 12.04 12.08
C ALA A 119 -2.13 11.35 12.85
N LEU A 120 -1.11 10.87 12.14
CA LEU A 120 0.09 10.27 12.72
C LEU A 120 1.20 11.31 13.03
N GLY A 121 0.97 12.59 12.75
CA GLY A 121 1.98 13.64 12.93
C GLY A 121 3.18 13.54 12.02
N LEU A 122 3.06 12.82 10.90
CA LEU A 122 4.12 12.68 9.92
C LEU A 122 4.21 13.94 9.05
N PRO A 123 5.34 14.63 8.98
CA PRO A 123 5.52 15.72 8.03
C PRO A 123 5.61 15.16 6.61
N PHE A 124 5.07 15.88 5.64
CA PHE A 124 5.13 15.46 4.24
C PHE A 124 5.12 16.63 3.27
N VAL A 125 5.71 16.37 2.10
CA VAL A 125 5.59 17.17 0.88
C VAL A 125 4.59 16.48 -0.04
N VAL A 126 3.77 17.25 -0.76
CA VAL A 126 2.76 16.72 -1.68
C VAL A 126 3.12 17.03 -3.12
N GLY A 127 3.16 16.00 -3.95
CA GLY A 127 3.17 16.13 -5.39
C GLY A 127 1.81 15.69 -5.95
N LEU A 128 1.11 16.60 -6.66
CA LEU A 128 -0.19 16.31 -7.25
C LEU A 128 -0.19 16.68 -8.74
N ALA A 129 -0.57 15.72 -9.59
CA ALA A 129 -0.70 15.96 -11.02
C ALA A 129 -1.88 15.22 -11.64
N ASP A 130 -2.42 15.84 -12.68
CA ASP A 130 -3.34 15.22 -13.62
C ASP A 130 -2.57 14.86 -14.90
N GLY A 131 -2.74 13.62 -15.34
CA GLY A 131 -2.19 13.09 -16.57
C GLY A 131 -3.22 12.27 -17.34
N ILE A 132 -2.75 11.45 -18.25
CA ILE A 132 -3.58 10.61 -19.12
C ILE A 132 -3.02 9.20 -19.21
N SER A 133 -3.89 8.22 -19.50
CA SER A 133 -3.50 6.80 -19.57
C SER A 133 -2.71 6.44 -20.84
N ARG A 134 -2.91 7.17 -21.93
CA ARG A 134 -2.30 6.96 -23.25
C ARG A 134 -2.29 8.25 -24.07
N ALA A 135 -1.80 8.25 -25.30
CA ALA A 135 -1.76 9.45 -26.14
C ALA A 135 -3.16 10.04 -26.39
N ARG A 136 -3.26 11.38 -26.39
CA ARG A 136 -4.55 12.10 -26.47
C ARG A 136 -5.37 11.80 -27.71
N TYR A 137 -4.74 11.46 -28.81
CA TYR A 137 -5.38 11.14 -30.08
C TYR A 137 -5.80 9.67 -30.20
N TYR A 138 -5.50 8.86 -29.20
CA TYR A 138 -5.95 7.48 -29.13
C TYR A 138 -7.35 7.37 -28.53
N PRO A 139 -8.19 6.45 -29.01
CA PRO A 139 -9.51 6.20 -28.43
C PRO A 139 -9.42 5.82 -26.95
N ASP A 140 -10.48 6.11 -26.21
CA ASP A 140 -10.66 5.71 -24.81
C ASP A 140 -9.58 6.20 -23.83
N VAL A 141 -8.87 7.28 -24.18
CA VAL A 141 -7.94 7.92 -23.24
C VAL A 141 -8.67 8.29 -21.94
N LYS A 142 -8.11 7.90 -20.81
CA LYS A 142 -8.66 8.19 -19.48
C LYS A 142 -7.77 9.21 -18.75
N LYS A 143 -8.40 10.07 -17.97
CA LYS A 143 -7.67 10.91 -17.01
C LYS A 143 -7.13 10.04 -15.89
N VAL A 144 -5.92 10.35 -15.47
CA VAL A 144 -5.25 9.73 -14.32
C VAL A 144 -4.75 10.83 -13.41
N ARG A 145 -5.22 10.86 -12.18
CA ARG A 145 -4.72 11.76 -11.14
C ARG A 145 -3.84 10.98 -10.19
N VAL A 146 -2.67 11.50 -9.91
CA VAL A 146 -1.70 10.93 -8.97
C VAL A 146 -1.36 11.96 -7.91
N LYS A 147 -1.44 11.53 -6.66
CA LYS A 147 -0.94 12.26 -5.50
C LYS A 147 0.16 11.43 -4.86
N LEU A 148 1.32 12.02 -4.65
CA LEU A 148 2.47 11.43 -3.95
C LEU A 148 2.69 12.20 -2.66
N LEU A 149 3.01 11.48 -1.59
CA LEU A 149 3.47 12.02 -0.34
C LEU A 149 4.91 11.59 -0.13
N ALA A 150 5.79 12.54 0.20
CA ALA A 150 7.18 12.26 0.46
C ALA A 150 7.65 12.90 1.78
N GLU A 151 8.62 12.29 2.43
CA GLU A 151 9.25 12.80 3.63
C GLU A 151 10.05 14.07 3.32
N PRO A 152 9.87 15.18 4.05
CA PRO A 152 10.68 16.38 3.85
C PRO A 152 12.18 16.12 4.05
N GLY A 153 13.00 16.77 3.26
CA GLY A 153 14.46 16.64 3.32
C GLY A 153 15.01 15.43 2.58
N THR A 154 14.53 14.22 2.83
CA THR A 154 14.97 13.01 2.11
C THR A 154 14.23 12.81 0.78
N LEU A 155 13.04 13.37 0.66
CA LEU A 155 12.10 13.21 -0.45
C LEU A 155 11.73 11.75 -0.76
N ARG A 156 11.94 10.83 0.18
CA ARG A 156 11.53 9.44 0.08
C ARG A 156 10.01 9.35 0.02
N LEU A 157 9.50 8.52 -0.89
CA LEU A 157 8.07 8.26 -1.01
C LEU A 157 7.55 7.56 0.25
N ILE A 158 6.55 8.14 0.90
CA ILE A 158 5.89 7.59 2.09
C ILE A 158 4.44 7.18 1.83
N GLY A 159 3.87 7.59 0.70
CA GLY A 159 2.51 7.24 0.35
C GLY A 159 2.09 7.75 -1.01
N ALA A 160 1.03 7.16 -1.56
CA ALA A 160 0.44 7.61 -2.81
C ALA A 160 -1.04 7.28 -2.90
N GLN A 161 -1.78 8.11 -3.64
CA GLN A 161 -3.17 7.90 -4.00
C GLN A 161 -3.36 8.16 -5.49
N LEU A 162 -4.12 7.28 -6.14
CA LEU A 162 -4.36 7.33 -7.57
C LEU A 162 -5.85 7.18 -7.86
N VAL A 163 -6.33 7.90 -8.85
CA VAL A 163 -7.67 7.71 -9.39
C VAL A 163 -7.65 7.88 -10.90
N GLY A 164 -8.35 7.02 -11.59
CA GLY A 164 -8.41 7.07 -13.06
C GLY A 164 -9.20 5.92 -13.64
N GLY A 165 -8.79 5.49 -14.81
CA GLY A 165 -9.28 4.29 -15.46
C GLY A 165 -8.25 3.16 -15.38
N GLU A 166 -7.98 2.57 -16.52
CA GLU A 166 -7.00 1.51 -16.70
C GLU A 166 -5.58 1.90 -16.25
N GLY A 167 -4.82 0.94 -15.73
CA GLY A 167 -3.43 1.14 -15.31
C GLY A 167 -3.24 1.67 -13.88
N ILE A 168 -4.32 1.80 -13.08
CA ILE A 168 -4.22 2.24 -11.68
C ILE A 168 -3.60 1.14 -10.80
N LYS A 169 -3.96 -0.12 -11.02
CA LYS A 169 -3.39 -1.26 -10.27
C LYS A 169 -1.88 -1.35 -10.46
N GLU A 170 -1.43 -1.32 -11.70
CA GLU A 170 -0.02 -1.44 -12.07
C GLU A 170 0.81 -0.31 -11.47
N ARG A 171 0.28 0.91 -11.48
CA ARG A 171 0.91 2.07 -10.83
C ARG A 171 0.95 1.95 -9.30
N ALA A 172 -0.11 1.44 -8.68
CA ALA A 172 -0.12 1.21 -7.23
C ALA A 172 0.89 0.12 -6.83
N ASP A 173 1.00 -0.97 -7.59
CA ASP A 173 1.99 -2.02 -7.37
C ASP A 173 3.43 -1.50 -7.53
N PHE A 174 3.69 -0.70 -8.56
CA PHE A 174 4.98 -0.05 -8.76
C PHE A 174 5.33 0.88 -7.60
N LEU A 175 4.40 1.74 -7.19
CA LEU A 175 4.61 2.66 -6.07
C LEU A 175 4.77 1.92 -4.74
N ALA A 176 4.14 0.75 -4.56
CA ALA A 176 4.38 -0.08 -3.38
C ALA A 176 5.82 -0.58 -3.30
N MET A 177 6.41 -0.95 -4.44
CA MET A 177 7.82 -1.30 -4.52
C MET A 177 8.71 -0.06 -4.29
N CYS A 178 8.32 1.11 -4.79
CA CYS A 178 9.03 2.37 -4.54
C CYS A 178 9.08 2.71 -3.05
N VAL A 179 7.95 2.64 -2.34
CA VAL A 179 7.91 2.83 -0.88
C VAL A 179 8.82 1.82 -0.17
N LYS A 180 8.71 0.56 -0.53
CA LYS A 180 9.51 -0.52 0.07
C LYS A 180 11.01 -0.33 -0.13
N LYS A 181 11.42 0.27 -1.25
CA LYS A 181 12.84 0.50 -1.61
C LYS A 181 13.35 1.88 -1.23
N GLY A 182 12.50 2.73 -0.66
CA GLY A 182 12.87 4.09 -0.28
C GLY A 182 13.19 4.99 -1.47
N ILE A 183 12.52 4.76 -2.61
CA ILE A 183 12.65 5.59 -3.80
C ILE A 183 12.17 7.01 -3.50
N THR A 184 12.88 8.00 -4.08
CA THR A 184 12.62 9.42 -3.85
C THR A 184 11.73 10.04 -4.93
N LEU A 185 11.22 11.26 -4.66
CA LEU A 185 10.56 12.05 -5.71
C LEU A 185 11.51 12.39 -6.86
N GLU A 186 12.81 12.53 -6.59
CA GLU A 186 13.81 12.82 -7.62
C GLU A 186 13.94 11.63 -8.59
N ASP A 187 14.05 10.40 -8.05
CA ASP A 187 14.08 9.18 -8.86
C ASP A 187 12.81 9.06 -9.74
N LEU A 188 11.64 9.36 -9.17
CA LEU A 188 10.36 9.26 -9.88
C LEU A 188 10.16 10.38 -10.91
N ALA A 189 10.69 11.59 -10.66
CA ALA A 189 10.55 12.73 -11.57
C ALA A 189 11.30 12.53 -12.90
N PHE A 190 12.37 11.73 -12.84
CA PHE A 190 13.24 11.44 -14.00
C PHE A 190 13.18 9.97 -14.42
N MET A 191 12.18 9.22 -13.95
CA MET A 191 12.03 7.82 -14.33
C MET A 191 11.79 7.64 -15.84
N GLU A 192 12.38 6.62 -16.41
CA GLU A 192 12.02 6.17 -17.74
C GLU A 192 10.68 5.42 -17.71
N ASN A 193 9.87 5.61 -18.73
CA ASN A 193 8.59 4.90 -18.88
C ASN A 193 8.40 4.37 -20.31
N VAL A 194 7.61 3.32 -20.43
CA VAL A 194 7.23 2.80 -21.75
C VAL A 194 6.33 3.82 -22.44
N TYR A 195 6.84 4.38 -23.52
CA TYR A 195 6.03 5.22 -24.41
C TYR A 195 5.62 4.45 -25.67
N SER A 196 4.34 4.22 -25.78
CA SER A 196 3.69 3.77 -27.00
C SER A 196 2.31 4.42 -27.02
N PRO A 197 1.92 5.11 -28.09
CA PRO A 197 0.68 5.90 -28.13
C PRO A 197 -0.58 5.15 -27.70
N ALA A 198 -0.63 3.84 -27.97
CA ALA A 198 -1.78 2.99 -27.66
C ALA A 198 -1.89 2.61 -26.19
N ILE A 199 -0.76 2.52 -25.47
CA ILE A 199 -0.72 1.89 -24.12
C ILE A 199 -0.13 2.80 -23.04
N GLY A 200 0.60 3.86 -23.42
CA GLY A 200 1.24 4.76 -22.46
C GLY A 200 1.28 6.20 -22.96
N ALA A 201 1.22 7.15 -22.05
CA ALA A 201 1.44 8.56 -22.33
C ALA A 201 2.95 8.85 -22.38
N LEU A 202 3.35 9.90 -23.14
CA LEU A 202 4.73 10.36 -23.14
C LEU A 202 5.19 10.78 -21.73
N ASN A 203 4.34 11.53 -21.04
CA ASN A 203 4.58 11.96 -19.68
C ASN A 203 3.78 11.06 -18.72
N GLU A 204 4.47 10.19 -18.00
CA GLU A 204 3.85 9.34 -17.01
C GLU A 204 3.27 10.17 -15.83
N PRO A 205 2.01 9.97 -15.45
CA PRO A 205 1.39 10.74 -14.38
C PRO A 205 2.13 10.71 -13.03
N ILE A 206 2.82 9.61 -12.73
CA ILE A 206 3.67 9.50 -11.52
C ILE A 206 4.84 10.50 -11.61
N ALA A 207 5.54 10.54 -12.75
CA ALA A 207 6.65 11.48 -12.95
C ALA A 207 6.19 12.94 -12.86
N LEU A 208 5.02 13.25 -13.45
CA LEU A 208 4.43 14.58 -13.35
C LEU A 208 4.13 14.98 -11.89
N ALA A 209 3.58 14.06 -11.10
CA ALA A 209 3.31 14.30 -9.69
C ALA A 209 4.61 14.48 -8.90
N ALA A 210 5.64 13.67 -9.17
CA ALA A 210 6.94 13.79 -8.54
C ALA A 210 7.61 15.14 -8.83
N GLN A 211 7.58 15.61 -10.09
CA GLN A 211 8.08 16.93 -10.47
C GLN A 211 7.36 18.06 -9.71
N LYS A 212 6.03 17.95 -9.51
CA LYS A 212 5.28 18.91 -8.70
C LYS A 212 5.66 18.86 -7.23
N GLY A 213 5.92 17.69 -6.69
CA GLY A 213 6.42 17.51 -5.31
C GLY A 213 7.80 18.15 -5.12
N LEU A 214 8.72 17.96 -6.08
CA LEU A 214 10.05 18.61 -6.05
C LEU A 214 9.96 20.14 -6.08
N ALA A 215 9.01 20.68 -6.83
CA ALA A 215 8.81 22.14 -6.89
C ALA A 215 8.15 22.72 -5.63
N ALA A 216 7.59 21.89 -4.76
CA ALA A 216 6.92 22.26 -3.51
C ALA A 216 7.78 21.99 -2.25
N ALA A 217 8.92 21.33 -2.42
CA ALA A 217 9.86 21.00 -1.37
C ALA A 217 10.86 22.13 -1.12
#